data_61dd9e71cd65f43a029940f3228c100d
#
_entry.id   61dd9e71cd65f43a029940f3228c100d
#
_cell.length_a   1.000
_cell.length_b   1.000
_cell.length_c   1.000
_cell.angle_alpha   90.00
_cell.angle_beta   90.00
_cell.angle_gamma   90.00
#
_symmetry.space_group_name_H-M   'P 1'
#
loop_
_entity.id
_entity.type
_entity.pdbx_description
1 polymer ?
#
loop_
_entity_poly.entity_id
_entity_poly.type
_entity_poly.pdbx_seq_one_letter_code
_entity_poly.pdbx_strand_id
1 'polypeptide(L)'
;MDVEEQLGFRSAFYFVPRGYAVSPELRRHIVSRGFEAGVHGLEHDGKLYNTKKGFKKKSTEINKYLKEWNSNGFSSPCMQHNLEWILDLNIQYDISTYDTDPFEPQGGCIGTIFPFCIQGSSGEKYYVEIPYTLPQDFTLFSLMGQTTIDVWVKKLDWIVEHGGMAHLKTHPDYFNFDNKNGHTEEYPVSLYTNFLEYIKNKYAGQYWHVLPKDMAQFYSAGTTNNAARTPLTPSDILCSTCRKLIKQKRVTFFMPFGTNGHE
;
A
#
# COMPACT_ATOMS: atom_id res chain seq x y z
N MET A 1 -11.92 6.31 -7.87
CA MET A 1 -13.01 5.31 -7.65
C MET A 1 -13.71 4.93 -8.95
N ASP A 2 -14.36 5.85 -9.67
CA ASP A 2 -15.18 5.49 -10.84
C ASP A 2 -14.40 4.78 -11.95
N VAL A 3 -13.19 5.26 -12.27
CA VAL A 3 -12.28 4.61 -13.23
C VAL A 3 -11.98 3.17 -12.84
N GLU A 4 -11.62 2.94 -11.58
CA GLU A 4 -11.30 1.59 -11.08
C GLU A 4 -12.52 0.68 -11.12
N GLU A 5 -13.66 1.20 -10.68
CA GLU A 5 -14.91 0.45 -10.63
C GLU A 5 -15.39 0.02 -12.00
N GLN A 6 -15.32 0.91 -13.00
CA GLN A 6 -15.64 0.59 -14.40
C GLN A 6 -14.75 -0.50 -14.97
N LEU A 7 -13.49 -0.55 -14.54
CA LEU A 7 -12.55 -1.58 -14.95
C LEU A 7 -12.60 -2.86 -14.09
N GLY A 8 -13.37 -2.84 -13.00
CA GLY A 8 -13.54 -3.97 -12.09
C GLY A 8 -12.52 -4.03 -10.97
N PHE A 9 -11.79 -2.94 -10.73
CA PHE A 9 -10.82 -2.83 -9.64
C PHE A 9 -11.40 -2.15 -8.40
N ARG A 10 -10.77 -2.37 -7.28
CA ARG A 10 -11.00 -1.69 -5.99
C ARG A 10 -9.66 -1.44 -5.32
N SER A 11 -9.57 -0.36 -4.55
CA SER A 11 -8.34 0.06 -3.86
C SER A 11 -8.62 0.49 -2.42
N ALA A 12 -7.57 0.84 -1.70
CA ALA A 12 -7.65 1.41 -0.37
C ALA A 12 -7.23 2.89 -0.40
N PHE A 13 -8.03 3.75 0.22
CA PHE A 13 -7.75 5.18 0.39
C PHE A 13 -7.26 5.43 1.80
N TYR A 14 -6.10 6.08 1.93
CA TYR A 14 -5.52 6.42 3.23
C TYR A 14 -5.60 7.93 3.46
N PHE A 15 -6.14 8.34 4.59
CA PHE A 15 -6.41 9.73 4.91
C PHE A 15 -5.57 10.20 6.09
N VAL A 16 -5.08 11.45 6.02
CA VAL A 16 -4.38 12.13 7.12
C VAL A 16 -5.43 12.69 8.08
N PRO A 17 -5.49 12.20 9.34
CA PRO A 17 -6.54 12.64 10.27
C PRO A 17 -6.48 14.11 10.66
N ARG A 18 -5.27 14.68 10.66
CA ARG A 18 -5.02 16.08 10.99
C ARG A 18 -4.37 16.79 9.83
N GLY A 19 -5.06 17.39 9.00
CA GLY A 19 -4.58 18.13 7.84
C GLY A 19 -5.76 18.74 7.12
N TYR A 20 -6.79 17.94 7.00
CA TYR A 20 -8.06 18.33 6.37
C TYR A 20 -9.23 17.54 6.96
N ALA A 21 -10.45 18.01 6.68
CA ALA A 21 -11.65 17.33 7.16
C ALA A 21 -11.93 16.05 6.36
N VAL A 22 -11.82 14.91 7.01
CA VAL A 22 -12.22 13.62 6.44
C VAL A 22 -13.62 13.27 6.94
N SER A 23 -14.63 13.54 6.10
CA SER A 23 -16.01 13.37 6.56
C SER A 23 -16.37 11.89 6.77
N PRO A 24 -17.18 11.58 7.79
CA PRO A 24 -17.72 10.23 7.97
C PRO A 24 -18.53 9.73 6.76
N GLU A 25 -19.21 10.66 6.06
CA GLU A 25 -19.98 10.37 4.85
C GLU A 25 -19.10 9.89 3.72
N LEU A 26 -17.96 10.56 3.48
CA LEU A 26 -16.99 10.16 2.47
C LEU A 26 -16.43 8.76 2.78
N ARG A 27 -16.03 8.49 4.02
CA ARG A 27 -15.52 7.16 4.40
C ARG A 27 -16.59 6.08 4.21
N ARG A 28 -17.84 6.34 4.62
CA ARG A 28 -18.95 5.39 4.39
C ARG A 28 -19.21 5.18 2.92
N HIS A 29 -19.15 6.22 2.10
CA HIS A 29 -19.32 6.12 0.65
C HIS A 29 -18.25 5.22 0.03
N ILE A 30 -16.97 5.43 0.38
CA ILE A 30 -15.85 4.61 -0.07
C ILE A 30 -16.09 3.13 0.27
N VAL A 31 -16.39 2.84 1.52
CA VAL A 31 -16.58 1.46 2.00
C VAL A 31 -17.82 0.81 1.38
N SER A 32 -18.93 1.55 1.21
CA SER A 32 -20.17 1.03 0.60
C SER A 32 -20.00 0.62 -0.86
N ARG A 33 -19.01 1.19 -1.56
CA ARG A 33 -18.64 0.83 -2.94
C ARG A 33 -17.60 -0.29 -3.03
N GLY A 34 -17.25 -0.93 -1.90
CA GLY A 34 -16.32 -2.05 -1.86
C GLY A 34 -14.83 -1.65 -1.84
N PHE A 35 -14.54 -0.38 -1.61
CA PHE A 35 -13.19 0.14 -1.38
C PHE A 35 -12.82 0.08 0.10
N GLU A 36 -11.59 0.41 0.45
CA GLU A 36 -11.14 0.48 1.83
C GLU A 36 -10.74 1.91 2.21
N ALA A 37 -10.96 2.29 3.48
CA ALA A 37 -10.48 3.54 4.05
C ALA A 37 -9.49 3.25 5.17
N GLY A 38 -8.26 3.76 5.05
CA GLY A 38 -7.16 3.59 5.98
C GLY A 38 -6.70 4.90 6.61
N VAL A 39 -5.77 4.79 7.55
CA VAL A 39 -5.17 5.94 8.24
C VAL A 39 -3.77 6.20 7.69
N HIS A 40 -3.49 7.46 7.31
CA HIS A 40 -2.20 7.92 6.79
C HIS A 40 -1.48 8.80 7.82
N GLY A 41 -0.81 8.16 8.77
CA GLY A 41 -0.16 8.86 9.86
C GLY A 41 -1.13 9.59 10.78
N LEU A 42 -0.69 10.72 11.32
CA LEU A 42 -1.50 11.65 12.08
C LEU A 42 -1.51 13.04 11.40
N GLU A 43 -0.34 13.47 10.97
CA GLU A 43 -0.01 14.69 10.24
C GLU A 43 0.98 14.31 9.12
N HIS A 44 0.98 15.06 8.02
CA HIS A 44 1.90 14.83 6.89
C HIS A 44 3.09 15.80 6.94
N ASP A 45 3.78 15.86 8.09
CA ASP A 45 4.83 16.84 8.39
C ASP A 45 6.26 16.25 8.43
N GLY A 46 6.42 15.00 8.04
CA GLY A 46 7.70 14.27 8.06
C GLY A 46 8.24 13.99 9.46
N LYS A 47 7.48 14.24 10.54
CA LYS A 47 7.99 14.19 11.93
C LYS A 47 7.45 13.02 12.75
N LEU A 48 6.79 12.04 12.10
CA LEU A 48 6.19 10.92 12.81
C LEU A 48 7.24 10.09 13.55
N TYR A 49 8.40 9.87 12.93
CA TYR A 49 9.46 9.00 13.45
C TYR A 49 10.68 9.73 14.02
N ASN A 50 10.59 11.04 14.32
CA ASN A 50 11.72 11.79 14.87
C ASN A 50 12.25 11.23 16.19
N THR A 51 11.38 10.71 17.07
CA THR A 51 11.78 10.06 18.33
C THR A 51 10.78 8.98 18.72
N LYS A 52 11.25 7.89 19.35
CA LYS A 52 10.39 6.81 19.87
C LYS A 52 9.32 7.33 20.86
N LYS A 53 9.69 8.27 21.73
CA LYS A 53 8.74 8.91 22.67
C LYS A 53 7.66 9.72 21.93
N GLY A 54 8.06 10.46 20.90
CA GLY A 54 7.14 11.23 20.04
C GLY A 54 6.17 10.30 19.30
N PHE A 55 6.68 9.26 18.67
CA PHE A 55 5.88 8.25 18.00
C PHE A 55 4.86 7.62 18.96
N LYS A 56 5.29 7.19 20.15
CA LYS A 56 4.42 6.58 21.16
C LYS A 56 3.28 7.50 21.60
N LYS A 57 3.52 8.81 21.68
CA LYS A 57 2.46 9.81 21.94
C LYS A 57 1.49 9.90 20.75
N LYS A 58 2.02 10.01 19.53
CA LYS A 58 1.21 10.08 18.30
C LYS A 58 0.45 8.78 18.04
N SER A 59 1.03 7.61 18.35
CA SER A 59 0.38 6.30 18.15
C SER A 59 -0.91 6.15 18.97
N THR A 60 -0.97 6.75 20.18
CA THR A 60 -2.20 6.76 20.98
C THR A 60 -3.34 7.49 20.26
N GLU A 61 -3.02 8.56 19.55
CA GLU A 61 -4.01 9.35 18.80
C GLU A 61 -4.37 8.65 17.47
N ILE A 62 -3.39 8.10 16.77
CA ILE A 62 -3.61 7.29 15.56
C ILE A 62 -4.56 6.13 15.89
N ASN A 63 -4.36 5.44 17.02
CA ASN A 63 -5.23 4.35 17.46
C ASN A 63 -6.67 4.80 17.74
N LYS A 64 -6.90 6.05 18.14
CA LYS A 64 -8.27 6.59 18.25
C LYS A 64 -8.93 6.72 16.88
N TYR A 65 -8.21 7.22 15.88
CA TYR A 65 -8.72 7.32 14.52
C TYR A 65 -8.92 5.95 13.86
N LEU A 66 -8.00 5.02 14.04
CA LEU A 66 -8.17 3.64 13.58
C LEU A 66 -9.48 3.03 14.13
N LYS A 67 -9.75 3.21 15.41
CA LYS A 67 -10.99 2.75 16.04
C LYS A 67 -12.22 3.50 15.53
N GLU A 68 -12.18 4.84 15.49
CA GLU A 68 -13.28 5.68 15.03
C GLU A 68 -13.67 5.38 13.58
N TRP A 69 -12.67 5.20 12.74
CA TRP A 69 -12.88 4.94 11.31
C TRP A 69 -13.13 3.48 10.99
N ASN A 70 -13.09 2.61 11.99
CA ASN A 70 -13.14 1.14 11.83
C ASN A 70 -12.13 0.65 10.80
N SER A 71 -10.91 1.18 10.87
CA SER A 71 -9.82 0.88 9.95
C SER A 71 -8.83 -0.08 10.58
N ASN A 72 -8.38 -1.05 9.79
CA ASN A 72 -7.36 -2.03 10.18
C ASN A 72 -6.01 -1.77 9.50
N GLY A 73 -5.93 -0.76 8.64
CA GLY A 73 -4.77 -0.47 7.80
C GLY A 73 -4.12 0.86 8.10
N PHE A 74 -2.81 0.88 7.97
CA PHE A 74 -1.98 2.05 8.16
C PHE A 74 -1.04 2.27 6.98
N SER A 75 -0.73 3.54 6.72
CA SER A 75 0.32 3.97 5.81
C SER A 75 1.06 5.14 6.44
N SER A 76 2.37 5.08 6.50
CA SER A 76 3.18 6.18 7.00
C SER A 76 3.30 7.31 5.98
N PRO A 77 3.20 8.57 6.41
CA PRO A 77 3.51 9.72 5.56
C PRO A 77 4.96 9.72 5.11
N CYS A 78 5.21 10.27 3.91
CA CYS A 78 6.55 10.43 3.34
C CYS A 78 7.35 9.11 3.25
N MET A 79 6.69 7.97 3.21
CA MET A 79 7.31 6.63 3.22
C MET A 79 8.31 6.39 4.36
N GLN A 80 8.33 7.26 5.37
CA GLN A 80 9.11 7.02 6.58
C GLN A 80 8.52 5.85 7.36
N HIS A 81 9.36 4.99 7.90
CA HIS A 81 8.87 3.85 8.69
C HIS A 81 9.84 3.45 9.78
N ASN A 82 9.31 2.82 10.81
CA ASN A 82 10.05 2.05 11.78
C ASN A 82 9.17 0.85 12.18
N LEU A 83 9.47 -0.30 11.63
CA LEU A 83 8.63 -1.49 11.72
C LEU A 83 8.42 -1.95 13.17
N GLU A 84 9.40 -1.72 14.06
CA GLU A 84 9.24 -2.02 15.50
C GLU A 84 8.26 -1.06 16.19
N TRP A 85 8.34 0.26 15.87
CA TRP A 85 7.45 1.23 16.53
C TRP A 85 6.02 1.11 16.05
N ILE A 86 5.80 0.73 14.80
CA ILE A 86 4.47 0.49 14.21
C ILE A 86 3.70 -0.57 15.00
N LEU A 87 4.36 -1.49 15.72
CA LEU A 87 3.71 -2.42 16.66
C LEU A 87 2.91 -1.73 17.78
N ASP A 88 3.13 -0.45 18.06
CA ASP A 88 2.30 0.31 18.99
C ASP A 88 0.92 0.68 18.40
N LEU A 89 0.69 0.48 17.10
CA LEU A 89 -0.60 0.71 16.44
C LEU A 89 -1.51 -0.52 16.54
N ASN A 90 -2.82 -0.26 16.58
CA ASN A 90 -3.85 -1.31 16.58
C ASN A 90 -4.29 -1.62 15.14
N ILE A 91 -3.42 -2.22 14.38
CA ILE A 91 -3.59 -2.50 12.95
C ILE A 91 -3.46 -4.00 12.65
N GLN A 92 -3.99 -4.43 11.52
CA GLN A 92 -3.77 -5.75 10.95
C GLN A 92 -2.66 -5.72 9.90
N TYR A 93 -2.49 -4.59 9.21
CA TYR A 93 -1.46 -4.42 8.19
C TYR A 93 -0.94 -2.99 8.11
N ASP A 94 0.28 -2.87 7.61
CA ASP A 94 0.94 -1.62 7.22
C ASP A 94 1.42 -1.70 5.77
N ILE A 95 1.50 -0.55 5.09
CA ILE A 95 1.94 -0.44 3.71
C ILE A 95 3.05 0.62 3.56
N SER A 96 3.88 0.79 4.57
CA SER A 96 4.86 1.88 4.62
C SER A 96 6.22 1.54 4.02
N THR A 97 6.41 0.31 3.53
CA THR A 97 7.68 -0.13 2.93
C THR A 97 7.58 -0.34 1.42
N TYR A 98 8.73 -0.58 0.79
CA TYR A 98 8.86 -0.83 -0.64
C TYR A 98 9.90 -1.92 -0.92
N ASP A 99 9.79 -2.58 -2.08
CA ASP A 99 10.75 -3.61 -2.47
C ASP A 99 12.09 -3.01 -2.90
N THR A 100 12.08 -2.23 -3.96
CA THR A 100 13.24 -1.52 -4.52
C THR A 100 12.76 -0.22 -5.19
N ASP A 101 13.11 0.92 -4.62
CA ASP A 101 12.89 2.24 -5.23
C ASP A 101 14.04 3.17 -4.84
N PRO A 102 14.94 3.52 -5.79
CA PRO A 102 16.10 4.36 -5.49
C PRO A 102 15.76 5.83 -5.23
N PHE A 103 14.52 6.23 -5.46
CA PHE A 103 14.06 7.62 -5.31
C PHE A 103 13.35 7.88 -3.99
N GLU A 104 13.13 6.85 -3.17
CA GLU A 104 12.54 7.05 -1.86
C GLU A 104 13.47 7.81 -0.91
N PRO A 105 12.94 8.77 -0.14
CA PRO A 105 13.74 9.63 0.72
C PRO A 105 14.37 8.87 1.91
N GLN A 106 13.75 7.79 2.34
CA GLN A 106 14.28 6.91 3.36
C GLN A 106 14.98 5.73 2.70
N GLY A 107 16.27 5.58 2.93
CA GLY A 107 17.02 4.41 2.49
C GLY A 107 16.51 3.13 3.15
N GLY A 108 16.80 1.96 2.54
CA GLY A 108 16.47 0.67 3.13
C GLY A 108 15.25 0.01 2.51
N CYS A 109 15.33 -0.22 1.19
CA CYS A 109 14.42 -1.17 0.54
C CYS A 109 14.46 -2.53 1.24
N ILE A 110 13.33 -3.20 1.32
CA ILE A 110 13.23 -4.50 2.00
C ILE A 110 13.52 -5.70 1.07
N GLY A 111 13.70 -5.46 -0.23
CA GLY A 111 14.14 -6.46 -1.21
C GLY A 111 13.18 -7.64 -1.39
N THR A 112 11.88 -7.43 -1.18
CA THR A 112 10.88 -8.48 -1.40
C THR A 112 9.61 -7.94 -2.05
N ILE A 113 9.04 -8.73 -2.96
CA ILE A 113 7.74 -8.47 -3.60
C ILE A 113 6.60 -9.25 -2.92
N PHE A 114 6.81 -9.71 -1.70
CA PHE A 114 5.81 -10.46 -0.93
C PHE A 114 5.49 -9.77 0.39
N PRO A 115 4.25 -9.90 0.89
CA PRO A 115 3.94 -9.52 2.27
C PRO A 115 4.76 -10.33 3.26
N PHE A 116 4.99 -9.76 4.44
CA PHE A 116 5.67 -10.46 5.54
C PHE A 116 5.12 -10.03 6.89
N CYS A 117 5.28 -10.88 7.91
CA CYS A 117 4.82 -10.57 9.26
C CYS A 117 5.90 -9.85 10.05
N ILE A 118 5.52 -8.77 10.71
CA ILE A 118 6.29 -8.14 11.78
C ILE A 118 5.71 -8.58 13.10
N GLN A 119 6.54 -9.10 13.99
CA GLN A 119 6.13 -9.60 15.31
C GLN A 119 6.96 -8.95 16.41
N GLY A 120 6.27 -8.53 17.46
CA GLY A 120 6.92 -8.03 18.69
C GLY A 120 7.66 -9.14 19.44
N SER A 121 8.66 -8.75 20.23
CA SER A 121 9.50 -9.68 21.00
C SER A 121 8.71 -10.60 21.96
N SER A 122 7.55 -10.15 22.45
CA SER A 122 6.66 -10.98 23.28
C SER A 122 5.83 -12.00 22.47
N GLY A 123 5.77 -11.85 21.16
CA GLY A 123 4.94 -12.68 20.29
C GLY A 123 3.44 -12.35 20.32
N GLU A 124 2.99 -11.44 21.18
CA GLU A 124 1.56 -11.10 21.34
C GLU A 124 1.04 -10.17 20.27
N LYS A 125 1.86 -9.20 19.85
CA LYS A 125 1.51 -8.23 18.82
C LYS A 125 2.19 -8.57 17.50
N TYR A 126 1.44 -8.52 16.43
CA TYR A 126 1.94 -8.64 15.07
C TYR A 126 1.07 -7.86 14.08
N TYR A 127 1.62 -7.55 12.93
CA TYR A 127 0.88 -7.07 11.76
C TYR A 127 1.53 -7.59 10.48
N VAL A 128 0.83 -7.49 9.37
CA VAL A 128 1.36 -7.85 8.04
C VAL A 128 1.88 -6.59 7.38
N GLU A 129 3.15 -6.57 7.02
CA GLU A 129 3.74 -5.55 6.18
C GLU A 129 3.51 -5.92 4.72
N ILE A 130 3.01 -4.97 3.93
CA ILE A 130 2.69 -5.14 2.52
C ILE A 130 3.45 -4.08 1.73
N PRO A 131 4.68 -4.38 1.24
CA PRO A 131 5.50 -3.40 0.53
C PRO A 131 4.86 -3.01 -0.81
N TYR A 132 5.00 -1.75 -1.22
CA TYR A 132 4.73 -1.46 -2.62
C TYR A 132 5.88 -1.97 -3.49
N THR A 133 5.53 -2.38 -4.70
CA THR A 133 6.45 -3.11 -5.60
C THR A 133 6.55 -2.48 -6.99
N LEU A 134 5.66 -1.53 -7.28
CA LEU A 134 5.70 -0.71 -8.47
C LEU A 134 6.08 0.72 -8.07
N PRO A 135 6.98 1.40 -8.80
CA PRO A 135 7.34 2.79 -8.48
C PRO A 135 6.11 3.68 -8.36
N GLN A 136 6.13 4.62 -7.42
CA GLN A 136 5.02 5.54 -7.21
C GLN A 136 4.79 6.41 -8.45
N ASP A 137 3.56 6.81 -8.67
CA ASP A 137 3.16 7.72 -9.74
C ASP A 137 3.90 9.06 -9.69
N PHE A 138 3.99 9.67 -8.50
CA PHE A 138 4.73 10.91 -8.29
C PHE A 138 6.19 10.78 -8.75
N THR A 139 6.86 9.69 -8.39
CA THR A 139 8.23 9.43 -8.82
C THR A 139 8.34 9.37 -10.33
N LEU A 140 7.47 8.60 -10.99
CA LEU A 140 7.59 8.41 -12.43
C LEU A 140 7.14 9.63 -13.23
N PHE A 141 5.97 10.17 -12.94
CA PHE A 141 5.35 11.16 -13.81
C PHE A 141 5.69 12.58 -13.42
N SER A 142 5.70 12.91 -12.12
CA SER A 142 5.98 14.27 -11.66
C SER A 142 7.48 14.55 -11.56
N LEU A 143 8.27 13.66 -10.94
CA LEU A 143 9.71 13.90 -10.75
C LEU A 143 10.54 13.52 -11.98
N MET A 144 10.29 12.36 -12.59
CA MET A 144 11.07 11.87 -13.73
C MET A 144 10.50 12.31 -15.08
N GLY A 145 9.30 12.91 -15.11
CA GLY A 145 8.66 13.38 -16.33
C GLY A 145 8.35 12.28 -17.35
N GLN A 146 8.11 11.05 -16.89
CA GLN A 146 7.72 9.96 -17.77
C GLN A 146 6.35 10.25 -18.38
N THR A 147 6.22 10.00 -19.66
CA THR A 147 4.98 10.21 -20.43
C THR A 147 4.31 8.91 -20.84
N THR A 148 4.87 7.79 -20.48
CA THR A 148 4.36 6.44 -20.76
C THR A 148 4.34 5.57 -19.50
N ILE A 149 3.59 4.47 -19.55
CA ILE A 149 3.49 3.49 -18.47
C ILE A 149 4.56 2.38 -18.55
N ASP A 150 5.56 2.53 -19.40
CA ASP A 150 6.51 1.45 -19.71
C ASP A 150 7.25 0.91 -18.50
N VAL A 151 7.59 1.76 -17.54
CA VAL A 151 8.27 1.32 -16.31
C VAL A 151 7.35 0.43 -15.48
N TRP A 152 6.09 0.82 -15.31
CA TRP A 152 5.11 0.00 -14.62
C TRP A 152 4.86 -1.33 -15.34
N VAL A 153 4.72 -1.29 -16.65
CA VAL A 153 4.52 -2.48 -17.48
C VAL A 153 5.68 -3.46 -17.34
N LYS A 154 6.91 -2.98 -17.50
CA LYS A 154 8.12 -3.84 -17.38
C LYS A 154 8.25 -4.49 -16.00
N LYS A 155 8.04 -3.71 -14.94
CA LYS A 155 8.11 -4.23 -13.58
C LYS A 155 6.98 -5.21 -13.30
N LEU A 156 5.78 -4.93 -13.76
CA LEU A 156 4.63 -5.82 -13.64
C LEU A 156 4.87 -7.15 -14.36
N ASP A 157 5.31 -7.09 -15.61
CA ASP A 157 5.61 -8.29 -16.40
C ASP A 157 6.65 -9.16 -15.70
N TRP A 158 7.69 -8.54 -15.16
CA TRP A 158 8.70 -9.23 -14.36
C TRP A 158 8.10 -9.89 -13.10
N ILE A 159 7.22 -9.18 -12.37
CA ILE A 159 6.52 -9.74 -11.19
C ILE A 159 5.66 -10.95 -11.60
N VAL A 160 4.97 -10.87 -12.75
CA VAL A 160 4.15 -11.98 -13.27
C VAL A 160 5.00 -13.22 -13.58
N GLU A 161 6.15 -13.02 -14.23
CA GLU A 161 7.07 -14.11 -14.57
C GLU A 161 7.63 -14.83 -13.34
N HIS A 162 7.88 -14.08 -12.25
CA HIS A 162 8.47 -14.62 -11.02
C HIS A 162 7.43 -15.05 -9.98
N GLY A 163 6.17 -14.70 -10.19
CA GLY A 163 5.10 -14.89 -9.22
C GLY A 163 5.30 -14.03 -7.98
N GLY A 164 4.40 -13.09 -7.73
CA GLY A 164 4.54 -12.17 -6.63
C GLY A 164 3.36 -11.22 -6.49
N MET A 165 3.54 -10.19 -5.73
CA MET A 165 2.55 -9.16 -5.49
C MET A 165 2.89 -7.90 -6.30
N ALA A 166 1.94 -7.42 -7.09
CA ALA A 166 1.99 -6.11 -7.70
C ALA A 166 1.19 -5.13 -6.85
N HIS A 167 1.88 -4.25 -6.17
CA HIS A 167 1.32 -3.23 -5.29
C HIS A 167 1.77 -1.85 -5.78
N LEU A 168 0.81 -1.06 -6.23
CA LEU A 168 1.02 0.29 -6.75
C LEU A 168 0.48 1.32 -5.75
N LYS A 169 1.29 2.33 -5.43
CA LYS A 169 0.88 3.55 -4.73
C LYS A 169 0.68 4.67 -5.73
N THR A 170 -0.47 5.35 -5.65
CA THR A 170 -0.78 6.53 -6.45
C THR A 170 -1.37 7.64 -5.58
N HIS A 171 -1.32 8.87 -6.08
CA HIS A 171 -1.80 10.06 -5.40
C HIS A 171 -2.88 10.72 -6.26
N PRO A 172 -4.17 10.63 -5.88
CA PRO A 172 -5.27 11.22 -6.63
C PRO A 172 -5.13 12.73 -6.88
N ASP A 173 -4.38 13.42 -6.03
CA ASP A 173 -4.13 14.85 -6.13
C ASP A 173 -3.30 15.24 -7.34
N TYR A 174 -2.49 14.31 -7.84
CA TYR A 174 -1.70 14.51 -9.04
C TYR A 174 -2.41 14.05 -10.32
N PHE A 175 -3.66 13.58 -10.23
CA PHE A 175 -4.43 13.19 -11.41
C PHE A 175 -5.02 14.41 -12.11
N ASN A 176 -4.60 14.67 -13.33
CA ASN A 176 -5.24 15.64 -14.22
C ASN A 176 -6.33 14.95 -15.04
N PHE A 177 -7.59 15.27 -14.74
CA PHE A 177 -8.76 14.68 -15.42
C PHE A 177 -9.15 15.46 -16.67
N ASP A 178 -8.84 16.74 -16.74
CA ASP A 178 -9.34 17.65 -17.76
C ASP A 178 -8.32 17.92 -18.88
N ASN A 179 -7.09 17.47 -18.74
CA ASN A 179 -5.94 17.82 -19.61
C ASN A 179 -5.77 19.35 -19.80
N LYS A 180 -6.26 20.15 -18.87
CA LYS A 180 -6.04 21.59 -18.82
C LYS A 180 -4.71 21.89 -18.13
N ASN A 181 -4.24 23.13 -18.23
CA ASN A 181 -3.03 23.59 -17.53
C ASN A 181 -3.21 23.38 -16.03
N GLY A 182 -2.76 22.23 -15.54
CA GLY A 182 -2.74 21.85 -14.14
C GLY A 182 -1.50 22.36 -13.40
N HIS A 183 -1.34 21.95 -12.17
CA HIS A 183 -0.11 22.17 -11.43
C HIS A 183 1.04 21.35 -12.02
N THR A 184 2.27 21.79 -11.79
CA THR A 184 3.48 21.17 -12.36
C THR A 184 3.68 19.70 -11.94
N GLU A 185 3.05 19.28 -10.85
CA GLU A 185 3.12 17.92 -10.36
C GLU A 185 2.03 16.99 -10.91
N GLU A 186 1.01 17.57 -11.59
CA GLU A 186 -0.09 16.79 -12.15
C GLU A 186 0.32 16.03 -13.41
N TYR A 187 -0.27 14.87 -13.62
CA TYR A 187 -0.11 14.06 -14.81
C TYR A 187 -1.46 13.54 -15.33
N PRO A 188 -1.59 13.26 -16.64
CA PRO A 188 -2.85 12.78 -17.20
C PRO A 188 -3.33 11.50 -16.55
N VAL A 189 -4.55 11.49 -16.03
CA VAL A 189 -5.17 10.29 -15.41
C VAL A 189 -5.22 9.11 -16.38
N SER A 190 -5.15 9.37 -17.69
CA SER A 190 -5.10 8.33 -18.71
C SER A 190 -3.89 7.38 -18.55
N LEU A 191 -2.77 7.83 -17.99
CA LEU A 191 -1.64 6.93 -17.69
C LEU A 191 -2.04 5.87 -16.69
N TYR A 192 -2.73 6.26 -15.62
CA TYR A 192 -3.27 5.31 -14.65
C TYR A 192 -4.32 4.38 -15.27
N THR A 193 -5.27 4.95 -16.01
CA THR A 193 -6.33 4.17 -16.70
C THR A 193 -5.72 3.16 -17.67
N ASN A 194 -4.78 3.57 -18.51
CA ASN A 194 -4.08 2.71 -19.47
C ASN A 194 -3.35 1.54 -18.77
N PHE A 195 -2.79 1.78 -17.60
CA PHE A 195 -2.15 0.73 -16.83
C PHE A 195 -3.16 -0.28 -16.30
N LEU A 196 -4.31 0.16 -15.78
CA LEU A 196 -5.39 -0.74 -15.36
C LEU A 196 -5.95 -1.57 -16.51
N GLU A 197 -6.14 -0.94 -17.67
CA GLU A 197 -6.58 -1.62 -18.90
C GLU A 197 -5.54 -2.65 -19.37
N TYR A 198 -4.26 -2.31 -19.32
CA TYR A 198 -3.19 -3.26 -19.63
C TYR A 198 -3.27 -4.52 -18.75
N ILE A 199 -3.43 -4.34 -17.44
CA ILE A 199 -3.60 -5.45 -16.50
C ILE A 199 -4.80 -6.30 -16.88
N LYS A 200 -5.95 -5.64 -17.05
CA LYS A 200 -7.22 -6.30 -17.35
C LYS A 200 -7.18 -7.08 -18.66
N ASN A 201 -6.56 -6.51 -19.70
CA ASN A 201 -6.51 -7.12 -21.03
C ASN A 201 -5.46 -8.24 -21.13
N LYS A 202 -4.27 -8.01 -20.59
CA LYS A 202 -3.17 -8.98 -20.74
C LYS A 202 -3.25 -10.14 -19.75
N TYR A 203 -3.71 -9.88 -18.53
CA TYR A 203 -3.64 -10.82 -17.42
C TYR A 203 -5.01 -11.27 -16.90
N ALA A 204 -6.09 -11.10 -17.67
CA ALA A 204 -7.42 -11.55 -17.30
C ALA A 204 -7.43 -13.01 -16.80
N GLY A 205 -7.99 -13.24 -15.61
CA GLY A 205 -8.07 -14.58 -15.00
C GLY A 205 -6.75 -15.13 -14.45
N GLN A 206 -5.64 -14.39 -14.54
CA GLN A 206 -4.32 -14.84 -14.09
C GLN A 206 -3.87 -14.21 -12.77
N TYR A 207 -4.67 -13.29 -12.20
CA TYR A 207 -4.35 -12.62 -10.94
C TYR A 207 -5.53 -12.71 -9.96
N TRP A 208 -5.20 -12.56 -8.70
CA TRP A 208 -6.15 -12.36 -7.62
C TRP A 208 -6.16 -10.88 -7.24
N HIS A 209 -7.24 -10.19 -7.58
CA HIS A 209 -7.46 -8.81 -7.16
C HIS A 209 -8.05 -8.79 -5.75
N VAL A 210 -7.44 -8.05 -4.83
CA VAL A 210 -7.77 -8.10 -3.41
C VAL A 210 -7.42 -6.77 -2.75
N LEU A 211 -8.15 -6.42 -1.69
CA LEU A 211 -7.82 -5.28 -0.85
C LEU A 211 -6.70 -5.63 0.15
N PRO A 212 -5.93 -4.64 0.62
CA PRO A 212 -4.87 -4.88 1.61
C PRO A 212 -5.33 -5.62 2.86
N LYS A 213 -6.52 -5.30 3.38
CA LYS A 213 -7.11 -6.02 4.54
C LYS A 213 -7.32 -7.51 4.27
N ASP A 214 -7.80 -7.86 3.07
CA ASP A 214 -8.11 -9.23 2.71
C ASP A 214 -6.80 -10.02 2.51
N MET A 215 -5.77 -9.38 1.93
CA MET A 215 -4.42 -9.97 1.88
C MET A 215 -3.85 -10.21 3.26
N ALA A 216 -3.96 -9.25 4.16
CA ALA A 216 -3.47 -9.39 5.52
C ALA A 216 -4.14 -10.57 6.25
N GLN A 217 -5.46 -10.71 6.09
CA GLN A 217 -6.22 -11.85 6.64
C GLN A 217 -5.75 -13.18 6.04
N PHE A 218 -5.62 -13.24 4.71
CA PHE A 218 -5.15 -14.42 4.01
C PHE A 218 -3.74 -14.84 4.49
N TYR A 219 -2.84 -13.87 4.61
CA TYR A 219 -1.47 -14.11 5.03
C TYR A 219 -1.39 -14.57 6.48
N SER A 220 -2.15 -13.93 7.38
CA SER A 220 -2.24 -14.30 8.80
C SER A 220 -2.80 -15.70 9.00
N ALA A 221 -3.84 -16.11 8.27
CA ALA A 221 -4.42 -17.44 8.34
C ALA A 221 -3.43 -18.54 7.94
N GLY A 222 -2.55 -18.25 6.99
CA GLY A 222 -1.48 -19.18 6.56
C GLY A 222 -0.37 -19.36 7.60
N THR A 223 -0.12 -18.34 8.44
CA THR A 223 0.93 -18.38 9.48
C THR A 223 0.48 -19.06 10.77
N THR A 224 -0.81 -19.07 11.09
CA THR A 224 -1.33 -19.75 12.30
C THR A 224 -1.25 -21.27 12.23
N ASN A 225 -1.17 -21.85 11.04
CA ASN A 225 -1.09 -23.30 10.84
C ASN A 225 0.35 -23.87 10.94
N ASN A 226 1.37 -23.04 11.09
CA ASN A 226 2.76 -23.48 11.28
C ASN A 226 3.24 -23.07 12.68
N ALA A 227 3.17 -23.99 13.63
CA ALA A 227 3.67 -23.84 14.99
C ALA A 227 5.21 -23.88 15.06
N ALA A 228 5.89 -22.90 14.48
CA ALA A 228 7.28 -22.54 14.76
C ALA A 228 7.56 -21.12 14.21
N ARG A 229 7.34 -20.14 15.08
CA ARG A 229 7.61 -18.73 14.76
C ARG A 229 9.08 -18.40 15.04
N THR A 230 9.98 -18.83 14.18
CA THR A 230 11.33 -18.27 14.11
C THR A 230 11.27 -16.97 13.30
N PRO A 231 12.05 -15.92 13.66
CA PRO A 231 12.21 -14.75 12.79
C PRO A 231 12.66 -15.23 11.42
N LEU A 232 11.81 -15.00 10.42
CA LEU A 232 12.06 -15.52 9.07
C LEU A 232 13.26 -14.77 8.47
N THR A 233 14.26 -15.49 8.04
CA THR A 233 15.28 -14.95 7.12
C THR A 233 14.64 -14.67 5.76
N PRO A 234 15.22 -13.81 4.91
CA PRO A 234 14.70 -13.57 3.55
C PRO A 234 14.40 -14.85 2.75
N SER A 235 15.11 -15.96 3.02
CA SER A 235 14.86 -17.27 2.42
C SER A 235 13.66 -18.02 3.03
N ASP A 236 13.21 -17.66 4.23
CA ASP A 236 12.11 -18.33 4.95
C ASP A 236 10.74 -17.65 4.72
N ILE A 237 10.73 -16.47 4.10
CA ILE A 237 9.56 -15.62 3.88
C ILE A 237 8.48 -16.31 3.01
N LEU A 238 8.84 -17.35 2.28
CA LEU A 238 7.90 -18.13 1.48
C LEU A 238 7.17 -19.15 2.36
N CYS A 239 6.07 -18.77 2.97
CA CYS A 239 5.18 -19.73 3.62
C CYS A 239 4.64 -20.75 2.60
N SER A 240 4.19 -21.90 3.09
CA SER A 240 3.65 -22.98 2.21
C SER A 240 2.51 -22.51 1.30
N THR A 241 1.77 -21.50 1.74
CA THR A 241 0.65 -20.87 1.03
C THR A 241 1.15 -19.96 -0.08
N CYS A 242 2.18 -19.13 0.18
CA CYS A 242 2.86 -18.35 -0.86
C CYS A 242 3.49 -19.24 -1.92
N ARG A 243 4.12 -20.36 -1.53
CA ARG A 243 4.64 -21.36 -2.47
C ARG A 243 3.55 -21.99 -3.35
N LYS A 244 2.34 -22.19 -2.82
CA LYS A 244 1.20 -22.68 -3.62
C LYS A 244 0.72 -21.63 -4.63
N LEU A 245 0.64 -20.35 -4.24
CA LEU A 245 0.28 -19.25 -5.15
C LEU A 245 1.31 -19.07 -6.26
N ILE A 246 2.60 -19.13 -5.93
CA ILE A 246 3.70 -19.06 -6.90
C ILE A 246 3.61 -20.23 -7.88
N LYS A 247 3.38 -21.46 -7.40
CA LYS A 247 3.19 -22.63 -8.26
C LYS A 247 1.97 -22.51 -9.18
N GLN A 248 0.95 -21.74 -8.79
CA GLN A 248 -0.24 -21.48 -9.59
C GLN A 248 -0.08 -20.28 -10.54
N LYS A 249 1.11 -19.62 -10.58
CA LYS A 249 1.39 -18.42 -11.39
C LYS A 249 0.34 -17.32 -11.23
N ARG A 250 -0.17 -17.12 -10.02
CA ARG A 250 -1.13 -16.06 -9.74
C ARG A 250 -0.41 -14.85 -9.17
N VAL A 251 -0.61 -13.71 -9.79
CA VAL A 251 -0.16 -12.39 -9.32
C VAL A 251 -1.28 -11.76 -8.50
N THR A 252 -0.92 -11.08 -7.44
CA THR A 252 -1.86 -10.36 -6.59
C THR A 252 -1.71 -8.87 -6.85
N PHE A 253 -2.81 -8.18 -7.09
CA PHE A 253 -2.83 -6.74 -7.29
C PHE A 253 -3.44 -6.02 -6.11
N PHE A 254 -2.72 -5.01 -5.62
CA PHE A 254 -3.22 -4.00 -4.73
C PHE A 254 -3.03 -2.63 -5.33
N MET A 255 -3.95 -1.74 -5.09
CA MET A 255 -3.82 -0.34 -5.42
C MET A 255 -4.32 0.50 -4.24
N PRO A 256 -3.44 0.86 -3.30
CA PRO A 256 -3.78 1.85 -2.33
C PRO A 256 -3.57 3.25 -2.90
N PHE A 257 -4.43 4.17 -2.54
CA PHE A 257 -4.31 5.57 -2.83
C PHE A 257 -3.77 6.32 -1.62
N GLY A 258 -2.74 7.11 -1.84
CA GLY A 258 -2.32 8.14 -0.91
C GLY A 258 -3.30 9.33 -0.98
N THR A 259 -3.31 10.13 0.02
CA THR A 259 -4.22 11.23 0.20
C THR A 259 -3.52 12.54 0.33
N ASN A 260 -4.30 13.56 0.06
CA ASN A 260 -4.08 14.98 0.14
C ASN A 260 -3.27 15.43 1.33
N GLY A 261 -2.24 16.10 1.06
CA GLY A 261 -1.48 16.93 1.95
C GLY A 261 -0.67 17.89 1.12
N HIS A 262 -1.36 18.87 0.53
CA HIS A 262 -0.65 20.04 0.03
C HIS A 262 -0.22 20.89 1.22
N GLU A 263 1.07 21.05 1.39
CA GLU A 263 1.74 22.34 1.62
C GLU A 263 3.05 22.34 0.86
#